data_19004e28426a04e7b79c7a14a0fd965c
#
_entry.id   19004e28426a04e7b79c7a14a0fd965c
#
_cell.length_a   1.000
_cell.length_b   1.000
_cell.length_c   1.000
_cell.angle_alpha   90.00
_cell.angle_beta   90.00
_cell.angle_gamma   90.00
#
_symmetry.space_group_name_H-M   'P 1'
#
loop_
_entity.id
_entity.type
_entity.pdbx_description
1 polymer ?
#
loop_
_entity_poly.entity_id
_entity_poly.type
_entity_poly.pdbx_seq_one_letter_code
_entity_poly.pdbx_strand_id
1 'polypeptide(L)'
;EMQRSLVGSEMCIRDSCMVGNLKKWKEGMLRREMTVKGKPLTLTAERGECHGTSHWINFRWNNPEVTFADILEVFGELPIPPYLNRETQESDKETYQTVYSKIKGSVAAPTAGLHFTPRVLDALRNKGVELEELTLHVGAGTFKPVKSEEIEGHEMHTEYISVSRNTLEKLIAHDGKAVAVGTTSVRTLESLYHIGATLLNNPEATEEDLHVHQWQPYEMSAKAATPPVVEALQAIVAYLDRHSMEALHTSTQIIIAPGYEYKIVKAMVTNFHQPQSTLLLLVSAFVHGDWQKIYNYALAHDFRFLSYGDSSLLIP
;
A
#
# COMPACT_ATOMS: atom_id res chain seq x y z
N GLU A 1 1.33 16.42 -5.32
CA GLU A 1 1.95 17.58 -4.62
C GLU A 1 3.34 17.26 -4.04
N MET A 2 3.59 16.03 -3.55
CA MET A 2 4.90 15.65 -2.98
C MET A 2 6.06 15.69 -4.00
N GLN A 3 5.82 15.45 -5.29
CA GLN A 3 6.88 15.48 -6.32
C GLN A 3 7.34 16.89 -6.70
N ARG A 4 6.55 17.94 -6.54
CA ARG A 4 6.94 19.32 -6.85
C ARG A 4 7.81 19.98 -5.79
N SER A 5 7.74 19.56 -4.54
CA SER A 5 8.50 20.14 -3.43
C SER A 5 9.93 19.60 -3.26
N LEU A 6 10.27 18.46 -3.92
CA LEU A 6 11.58 17.83 -3.79
C LEU A 6 12.67 18.45 -4.71
N VAL A 7 12.32 19.36 -5.61
CA VAL A 7 13.22 19.90 -6.65
C VAL A 7 13.55 21.40 -6.44
N GLY A 8 13.12 22.00 -5.36
CA GLY A 8 13.39 23.43 -5.06
C GLY A 8 14.66 23.64 -4.25
N SER A 9 15.42 24.69 -4.59
CA SER A 9 16.53 25.23 -3.79
C SER A 9 16.06 25.93 -2.50
N GLU A 10 14.84 25.68 -2.07
CA GLU A 10 14.25 26.27 -0.87
C GLU A 10 14.74 25.52 0.36
N MET A 11 15.38 26.25 1.30
CA MET A 11 15.84 25.74 2.61
C MET A 11 14.68 25.59 3.61
N CYS A 12 13.48 25.40 3.13
CA CYS A 12 12.29 25.14 3.94
C CYS A 12 11.27 24.29 3.18
N ILE A 13 10.57 23.44 3.92
CA ILE A 13 9.46 22.65 3.42
C ILE A 13 8.38 22.53 4.50
N ARG A 14 7.11 22.51 4.09
CA ARG A 14 5.99 22.21 4.96
C ARG A 14 5.40 20.87 4.52
N ASP A 15 5.39 19.91 5.42
CA ASP A 15 4.90 18.56 5.12
C ASP A 15 3.92 18.05 6.20
N SER A 16 3.04 17.14 5.81
CA SER A 16 2.08 16.50 6.71
C SER A 16 2.69 15.24 7.31
N CYS A 17 3.03 15.29 8.59
CA CYS A 17 3.78 14.25 9.28
C CYS A 17 2.95 13.55 10.37
N MET A 18 3.09 12.24 10.47
CA MET A 18 2.71 11.50 11.66
C MET A 18 3.79 11.71 12.73
N VAL A 19 3.42 12.32 13.85
CA VAL A 19 4.38 12.67 14.91
C VAL A 19 4.35 11.62 16.01
N GLY A 20 5.44 10.87 16.16
CA GLY A 20 5.66 9.97 17.29
C GLY A 20 5.90 10.74 18.60
N ASN A 21 5.48 10.17 19.74
CA ASN A 21 5.68 10.78 21.06
C ASN A 21 5.19 12.25 21.18
N LEU A 22 4.11 12.60 20.50
CA LEU A 22 3.56 13.95 20.44
C LEU A 22 3.41 14.61 21.82
N LYS A 23 3.14 13.82 22.87
CA LYS A 23 3.05 14.30 24.26
C LYS A 23 4.37 14.91 24.77
N LYS A 24 5.51 14.52 24.22
CA LYS A 24 6.83 15.06 24.58
C LYS A 24 7.16 16.35 23.80
N TRP A 25 6.56 16.54 22.64
CA TRP A 25 6.72 17.77 21.84
C TRP A 25 5.56 18.72 22.13
N LYS A 26 5.61 19.39 23.28
CA LYS A 26 4.51 20.28 23.73
C LYS A 26 4.49 21.58 22.95
N GLU A 27 5.62 22.27 22.91
CA GLU A 27 5.79 23.58 22.24
C GLU A 27 7.23 23.74 21.77
N GLY A 28 7.45 24.70 20.88
CA GLY A 28 8.76 25.11 20.42
C GLY A 28 9.30 24.35 19.21
N MET A 29 10.45 24.77 18.77
CA MET A 29 11.15 24.26 17.60
C MET A 29 12.16 23.20 18.03
N LEU A 30 12.13 22.04 17.38
CA LEU A 30 13.18 21.03 17.51
C LEU A 30 14.36 21.44 16.63
N ARG A 31 15.57 21.24 17.14
CA ARG A 31 16.80 21.53 16.40
C ARG A 31 17.75 20.34 16.47
N ARG A 32 18.36 20.03 15.34
CA ARG A 32 19.40 19.01 15.25
C ARG A 32 20.53 19.46 14.33
N GLU A 33 21.75 19.18 14.75
CA GLU A 33 22.97 19.45 13.98
C GLU A 33 23.49 18.15 13.40
N MET A 34 23.97 18.20 12.16
CA MET A 34 24.47 17.06 11.43
C MET A 34 25.48 17.43 10.37
N THR A 35 26.03 16.42 9.74
CA THR A 35 26.87 16.59 8.54
C THR A 35 26.17 15.90 7.36
N VAL A 36 25.89 16.67 6.32
CA VAL A 36 25.30 16.18 5.06
C VAL A 36 26.25 16.52 3.92
N LYS A 37 26.62 15.51 3.12
CA LYS A 37 27.61 15.67 2.03
C LYS A 37 28.92 16.33 2.49
N GLY A 38 29.38 15.99 3.70
CA GLY A 38 30.61 16.54 4.29
C GLY A 38 30.50 17.97 4.82
N LYS A 39 29.32 18.61 4.80
CA LYS A 39 29.09 19.99 5.28
C LYS A 39 28.21 19.98 6.53
N PRO A 40 28.51 20.83 7.53
CA PRO A 40 27.67 20.97 8.71
C PRO A 40 26.32 21.57 8.33
N LEU A 41 25.26 21.02 8.88
CA LEU A 41 23.86 21.42 8.63
C LEU A 41 23.12 21.48 9.97
N THR A 42 22.36 22.54 10.17
CA THR A 42 21.37 22.63 11.23
C THR A 42 19.98 22.46 10.63
N LEU A 43 19.28 21.41 11.02
CA LEU A 43 17.86 21.18 10.70
C LEU A 43 17.00 21.64 11.86
N THR A 44 15.93 22.36 11.57
CA THR A 44 14.89 22.73 12.52
C THR A 44 13.54 22.21 12.05
N ALA A 45 12.70 21.84 13.00
CA ALA A 45 11.32 21.41 12.77
C ALA A 45 10.39 22.13 13.74
N GLU A 46 9.37 22.77 13.21
CA GLU A 46 8.34 23.47 13.96
C GLU A 46 6.99 22.82 13.70
N ARG A 47 6.28 22.48 14.78
CA ARG A 47 4.97 21.85 14.69
C ARG A 47 3.90 22.91 14.43
N GLY A 48 3.14 22.71 13.36
CA GLY A 48 1.95 23.49 13.01
C GLY A 48 0.65 22.81 13.44
N GLU A 49 -0.40 23.13 12.73
CA GLU A 49 -1.77 22.69 12.99
C GLU A 49 -1.95 21.16 12.82
N CYS A 50 -2.90 20.62 13.57
CA CYS A 50 -3.34 19.23 13.44
C CYS A 50 -4.20 19.08 12.17
N HIS A 51 -3.92 18.06 11.39
CA HIS A 51 -4.69 17.69 10.22
C HIS A 51 -5.06 16.20 10.31
N GLY A 52 -6.24 15.92 10.81
CA GLY A 52 -6.69 14.56 11.08
C GLY A 52 -5.80 13.86 12.10
N THR A 53 -5.05 12.85 11.69
CA THR A 53 -4.11 12.09 12.53
C THR A 53 -2.65 12.52 12.34
N SER A 54 -2.39 13.52 11.50
CA SER A 54 -1.08 14.10 11.21
C SER A 54 -1.00 15.55 11.67
N HIS A 55 0.19 16.12 11.60
CA HIS A 55 0.43 17.54 11.86
C HIS A 55 1.24 18.11 10.72
N TRP A 56 0.94 19.36 10.38
CA TRP A 56 1.82 20.13 9.52
C TRP A 56 3.12 20.41 10.24
N ILE A 57 4.26 20.07 9.63
CA ILE A 57 5.60 20.35 10.16
C ILE A 57 6.33 21.25 9.18
N ASN A 58 6.83 22.36 9.68
CA ASN A 58 7.70 23.27 8.93
C ASN A 58 9.16 22.89 9.20
N PHE A 59 9.82 22.30 8.21
CA PHE A 59 11.25 22.02 8.26
C PHE A 59 12.03 23.19 7.66
N ARG A 60 13.15 23.54 8.28
CA ARG A 60 14.09 24.54 7.77
C ARG A 60 15.51 24.09 8.00
N TRP A 61 16.41 24.44 7.10
CA TRP A 61 17.84 24.15 7.23
C TRP A 61 18.69 25.30 6.70
N ASN A 62 19.98 25.35 7.05
CA ASN A 62 20.85 26.47 6.83
C ASN A 62 21.84 26.29 5.67
N ASN A 63 21.68 25.29 4.82
CA ASN A 63 22.59 25.04 3.69
C ASN A 63 21.81 24.89 2.37
N PRO A 64 21.94 25.86 1.42
CA PRO A 64 21.20 25.88 0.17
C PRO A 64 21.64 24.80 -0.84
N GLU A 65 22.80 24.18 -0.64
CA GLU A 65 23.30 23.11 -1.50
C GLU A 65 22.77 21.71 -1.09
N VAL A 66 22.03 21.65 0.01
CA VAL A 66 21.44 20.42 0.54
C VAL A 66 19.94 20.44 0.29
N THR A 67 19.45 19.44 -0.40
CA THR A 67 18.00 19.25 -0.63
C THR A 67 17.33 18.55 0.54
N PHE A 68 16.00 18.63 0.65
CA PHE A 68 15.26 17.86 1.65
C PHE A 68 15.44 16.36 1.48
N ALA A 69 15.57 15.89 0.24
CA ALA A 69 15.86 14.48 -0.04
C ALA A 69 17.21 14.05 0.55
N ASP A 70 18.25 14.89 0.47
CA ASP A 70 19.56 14.61 1.10
C ASP A 70 19.44 14.54 2.63
N ILE A 71 18.59 15.39 3.21
CA ILE A 71 18.31 15.37 4.66
C ILE A 71 17.61 14.06 5.03
N LEU A 72 16.60 13.66 4.29
CA LEU A 72 15.90 12.39 4.53
C LEU A 72 16.81 11.17 4.36
N GLU A 73 17.76 11.21 3.44
CA GLU A 73 18.73 10.13 3.23
C GLU A 73 19.71 9.98 4.41
N VAL A 74 20.12 11.08 5.03
CA VAL A 74 21.04 11.08 6.19
C VAL A 74 20.32 10.87 7.51
N PHE A 75 19.10 11.40 7.64
CA PHE A 75 18.32 11.36 8.87
C PHE A 75 17.28 10.28 8.89
N GLY A 76 16.77 9.92 7.71
CA GLY A 76 15.71 8.95 7.59
C GLY A 76 16.20 7.59 8.05
N GLU A 77 15.54 7.07 9.05
CA GLU A 77 15.61 5.65 9.39
C GLU A 77 14.51 4.93 8.62
N LEU A 78 14.82 3.74 8.12
CA LEU A 78 13.81 2.89 7.51
C LEU A 78 12.73 2.60 8.55
N PRO A 79 11.47 2.98 8.33
CA PRO A 79 10.40 2.71 9.29
C PRO A 79 10.09 1.21 9.28
N ILE A 80 10.61 0.50 10.27
CA ILE A 80 10.22 -0.89 10.52
C ILE A 80 8.93 -0.94 11.35
N PRO A 81 8.14 -2.02 11.25
CA PRO A 81 6.89 -2.13 11.98
C PRO A 81 7.07 -2.02 13.50
N PRO A 82 6.22 -1.24 14.20
CA PRO A 82 6.37 -0.99 15.65
C PRO A 82 6.34 -2.25 16.52
N TYR A 83 5.68 -3.32 16.07
CA TYR A 83 5.60 -4.58 16.84
C TYR A 83 6.92 -5.35 16.91
N LEU A 84 7.94 -4.98 16.10
CA LEU A 84 9.29 -5.55 16.21
C LEU A 84 10.00 -5.12 17.49
N ASN A 85 9.53 -4.03 18.10
CA ASN A 85 9.95 -3.56 19.43
C ASN A 85 11.48 -3.41 19.58
N ARG A 86 12.14 -3.01 18.50
CA ARG A 86 13.58 -2.74 18.40
C ARG A 86 13.85 -1.55 17.49
N GLU A 87 15.02 -0.99 17.56
CA GLU A 87 15.50 0.02 16.62
C GLU A 87 15.85 -0.61 15.26
N THR A 88 15.80 0.21 14.21
CA THR A 88 16.21 -0.17 12.86
C THR A 88 17.70 -0.48 12.83
N GLN A 89 18.08 -1.55 12.17
CA GLN A 89 19.45 -1.98 11.96
C GLN A 89 19.86 -1.73 10.51
N GLU A 90 21.17 -1.61 10.25
CA GLU A 90 21.66 -1.41 8.88
C GLU A 90 21.24 -2.54 7.93
N SER A 91 21.19 -3.77 8.43
CA SER A 91 20.70 -4.93 7.69
C SER A 91 19.24 -4.82 7.25
N ASP A 92 18.40 -4.03 7.95
CA ASP A 92 17.00 -3.83 7.55
C ASP A 92 16.87 -3.11 6.22
N LYS A 93 17.85 -2.30 5.84
CA LYS A 93 17.86 -1.61 4.53
C LYS A 93 17.86 -2.59 3.35
N GLU A 94 18.42 -3.77 3.55
CA GLU A 94 18.44 -4.85 2.55
C GLU A 94 17.32 -5.86 2.81
N THR A 95 17.15 -6.29 4.06
CA THR A 95 16.22 -7.39 4.39
C THR A 95 14.76 -6.96 4.48
N TYR A 96 14.49 -5.68 4.73
CA TYR A 96 13.14 -5.11 4.73
C TYR A 96 12.80 -4.40 3.41
N GLN A 97 13.33 -4.92 2.30
CA GLN A 97 13.05 -4.43 0.95
C GLN A 97 12.90 -5.61 -0.02
N THR A 98 11.98 -5.48 -0.97
CA THR A 98 11.81 -6.50 -2.00
C THR A 98 12.87 -6.39 -3.08
N VAL A 99 13.25 -7.52 -3.68
CA VAL A 99 14.24 -7.57 -4.78
C VAL A 99 13.76 -6.88 -6.07
N TYR A 100 12.48 -6.54 -6.16
CA TYR A 100 11.87 -5.85 -7.29
C TYR A 100 11.46 -4.40 -6.99
N SER A 101 11.86 -3.85 -5.84
CA SER A 101 11.64 -2.44 -5.54
C SER A 101 12.42 -1.54 -6.49
N LYS A 102 11.75 -0.64 -7.20
CA LYS A 102 12.35 0.23 -8.22
C LYS A 102 12.15 1.72 -7.93
N ILE A 103 10.99 2.08 -7.41
CA ILE A 103 10.57 3.47 -7.24
C ILE A 103 10.53 3.81 -5.76
N LYS A 104 11.30 4.83 -5.36
CA LYS A 104 11.26 5.39 -4.00
C LYS A 104 9.96 6.20 -3.83
N GLY A 105 9.36 6.21 -2.64
CA GLY A 105 8.18 7.04 -2.36
C GLY A 105 7.09 6.36 -1.53
N SER A 106 7.33 5.14 -1.04
CA SER A 106 6.45 4.43 -0.12
C SER A 106 7.09 4.31 1.26
N VAL A 107 6.28 4.38 2.31
CA VAL A 107 6.72 4.23 3.71
C VAL A 107 6.78 2.76 4.13
N ALA A 108 5.86 1.94 3.61
CA ALA A 108 5.77 0.53 3.96
C ALA A 108 6.25 -0.37 2.82
N ALA A 109 7.14 -1.32 3.15
CA ALA A 109 7.54 -2.36 2.20
C ALA A 109 6.38 -3.37 1.99
N PRO A 110 6.21 -3.94 0.78
CA PRO A 110 5.25 -5.01 0.52
C PRO A 110 5.77 -6.34 1.10
N THR A 111 5.58 -6.54 2.40
CA THR A 111 6.26 -7.57 3.20
C THR A 111 6.01 -9.00 2.75
N ALA A 112 4.87 -9.31 2.13
CA ALA A 112 4.66 -10.61 1.49
C ALA A 112 5.64 -10.87 0.33
N GLY A 113 6.13 -9.81 -0.31
CA GLY A 113 7.13 -9.88 -1.38
C GLY A 113 8.54 -10.20 -0.91
N LEU A 114 8.85 -10.06 0.39
CA LEU A 114 10.17 -10.36 0.94
C LEU A 114 10.56 -11.85 0.79
N HIS A 115 9.57 -12.72 0.62
CA HIS A 115 9.79 -14.16 0.39
C HIS A 115 10.24 -14.50 -1.03
N PHE A 116 10.14 -13.54 -1.97
CA PHE A 116 10.50 -13.73 -3.38
C PHE A 116 11.96 -13.34 -3.61
N THR A 117 12.83 -14.35 -3.66
CA THR A 117 14.23 -14.19 -4.03
C THR A 117 14.38 -14.24 -5.55
N PRO A 118 15.52 -13.76 -6.14
CA PRO A 118 15.79 -13.93 -7.57
C PRO A 118 15.62 -15.38 -8.04
N ARG A 119 16.11 -16.35 -7.25
CA ARG A 119 15.96 -17.79 -7.52
C ARG A 119 14.50 -18.23 -7.63
N VAL A 120 13.62 -17.72 -6.75
CA VAL A 120 12.17 -18.05 -6.79
C VAL A 120 11.53 -17.43 -8.02
N LEU A 121 11.83 -16.15 -8.33
CA LEU A 121 11.31 -15.49 -9.52
C LEU A 121 11.73 -16.20 -10.82
N ASP A 122 13.00 -16.62 -10.91
CA ASP A 122 13.50 -17.37 -12.07
C ASP A 122 12.84 -18.75 -12.18
N ALA A 123 12.62 -19.43 -11.06
CA ALA A 123 11.92 -20.72 -11.05
C ALA A 123 10.46 -20.58 -11.51
N LEU A 124 9.78 -19.50 -11.17
CA LEU A 124 8.44 -19.20 -11.65
C LEU A 124 8.43 -18.93 -13.15
N ARG A 125 9.34 -18.09 -13.65
CA ARG A 125 9.49 -17.84 -15.10
C ARG A 125 9.76 -19.11 -15.90
N ASN A 126 10.66 -19.97 -15.39
CA ASN A 126 10.98 -21.25 -16.03
C ASN A 126 9.79 -22.23 -16.06
N LYS A 127 8.79 -22.03 -15.19
CA LYS A 127 7.52 -22.76 -15.20
C LYS A 127 6.44 -22.10 -16.08
N GLY A 128 6.78 -21.02 -16.79
CA GLY A 128 5.84 -20.28 -17.62
C GLY A 128 4.86 -19.39 -16.84
N VAL A 129 5.18 -19.07 -15.58
CA VAL A 129 4.37 -18.12 -14.80
C VAL A 129 4.72 -16.69 -15.23
N GLU A 130 3.75 -15.94 -15.70
CA GLU A 130 3.91 -14.53 -16.01
C GLU A 130 3.91 -13.69 -14.71
N LEU A 131 4.87 -12.78 -14.62
CA LEU A 131 5.04 -11.89 -13.48
C LEU A 131 4.70 -10.47 -13.88
N GLU A 132 3.77 -9.84 -13.15
CA GLU A 132 3.37 -8.44 -13.36
C GLU A 132 3.61 -7.62 -12.10
N GLU A 133 3.89 -6.35 -12.32
CA GLU A 133 4.18 -5.40 -11.24
C GLU A 133 3.05 -4.37 -11.14
N LEU A 134 2.61 -4.11 -9.91
CA LEU A 134 1.72 -3.02 -9.58
C LEU A 134 2.50 -1.94 -8.83
N THR A 135 2.28 -0.68 -9.17
CA THR A 135 2.87 0.43 -8.42
C THR A 135 1.86 0.92 -7.38
N LEU A 136 2.30 0.89 -6.13
CA LEU A 136 1.48 1.22 -4.97
C LEU A 136 2.21 2.28 -4.13
N HIS A 137 1.50 3.35 -3.78
CA HIS A 137 2.00 4.36 -2.87
C HIS A 137 1.33 4.19 -1.51
N VAL A 138 1.95 3.37 -0.67
CA VAL A 138 1.42 3.02 0.66
C VAL A 138 1.97 3.98 1.70
N GLY A 139 1.07 4.74 2.31
CA GLY A 139 1.39 5.68 3.37
C GLY A 139 1.58 5.01 4.74
N ALA A 140 2.04 5.79 5.72
CA ALA A 140 2.25 5.35 7.11
C ALA A 140 0.96 4.89 7.84
N GLY A 141 -0.21 5.15 7.25
CA GLY A 141 -1.51 4.71 7.77
C GLY A 141 -1.65 3.21 7.94
N THR A 142 -0.94 2.41 7.14
CA THR A 142 -0.94 0.93 7.18
C THR A 142 -0.50 0.36 8.54
N PHE A 143 0.28 1.12 9.32
CA PHE A 143 0.74 0.69 10.64
C PHE A 143 -0.23 1.01 11.78
N LYS A 144 -1.39 1.61 11.48
CA LYS A 144 -2.38 1.94 12.51
C LYS A 144 -3.20 0.70 12.89
N PRO A 145 -3.27 0.34 14.18
CA PRO A 145 -4.16 -0.73 14.61
C PRO A 145 -5.63 -0.31 14.46
N VAL A 146 -6.50 -1.28 14.21
CA VAL A 146 -7.95 -1.08 14.30
C VAL A 146 -8.30 -0.74 15.76
N LYS A 147 -8.98 0.39 15.97
CA LYS A 147 -9.37 0.87 17.29
C LYS A 147 -10.87 0.73 17.57
N SER A 148 -11.66 0.48 16.55
CA SER A 148 -13.11 0.28 16.67
C SER A 148 -13.43 -1.17 17.06
N GLU A 149 -14.41 -1.36 17.92
CA GLU A 149 -14.94 -2.69 18.25
C GLU A 149 -15.78 -3.26 17.09
N GLU A 150 -16.40 -2.38 16.30
CA GLU A 150 -17.20 -2.73 15.13
C GLU A 150 -16.46 -2.32 13.85
N ILE A 151 -16.59 -3.14 12.81
CA ILE A 151 -15.93 -2.94 11.52
C ILE A 151 -16.42 -1.67 10.81
N GLU A 152 -17.69 -1.32 10.99
CA GLU A 152 -18.33 -0.14 10.41
C GLU A 152 -17.71 1.17 10.92
N GLY A 153 -17.22 1.16 12.16
CA GLY A 153 -16.55 2.31 12.77
C GLY A 153 -15.08 2.47 12.38
N HIS A 154 -14.52 1.54 11.60
CA HIS A 154 -13.15 1.63 11.14
C HIS A 154 -13.07 2.38 9.80
N GLU A 155 -12.30 3.45 9.77
CA GLU A 155 -12.01 4.19 8.55
C GLU A 155 -10.75 3.65 7.88
N MET A 156 -10.90 3.09 6.68
CA MET A 156 -9.78 2.65 5.86
C MET A 156 -9.01 3.85 5.30
N HIS A 157 -7.70 3.78 5.33
CA HIS A 157 -6.86 4.77 4.66
C HIS A 157 -6.91 4.60 3.14
N THR A 158 -6.79 5.74 2.45
CA THR A 158 -6.70 5.79 1.00
C THR A 158 -5.33 5.30 0.54
N GLU A 159 -5.31 4.38 -0.41
CA GLU A 159 -4.11 3.94 -1.12
C GLU A 159 -4.18 4.40 -2.57
N TYR A 160 -3.12 5.06 -3.05
CA TYR A 160 -3.00 5.45 -4.44
C TYR A 160 -2.42 4.30 -5.24
N ILE A 161 -3.07 3.96 -6.34
CA ILE A 161 -2.73 2.84 -7.21
C ILE A 161 -2.42 3.34 -8.62
N SER A 162 -1.43 2.71 -9.24
CA SER A 162 -1.10 2.91 -10.64
C SER A 162 -0.96 1.55 -11.32
N VAL A 163 -1.78 1.31 -12.36
CA VAL A 163 -1.82 0.05 -13.08
C VAL A 163 -1.65 0.33 -14.57
N SER A 164 -0.60 -0.25 -15.18
CA SER A 164 -0.30 -0.06 -16.57
C SER A 164 -1.35 -0.70 -17.49
N ARG A 165 -1.54 -0.13 -18.68
CA ARG A 165 -2.36 -0.72 -19.73
C ARG A 165 -1.96 -2.16 -20.01
N ASN A 166 -0.65 -2.43 -20.15
CA ASN A 166 -0.13 -3.77 -20.40
C ASN A 166 -0.58 -4.78 -19.34
N THR A 167 -0.56 -4.39 -18.05
CA THR A 167 -1.04 -5.24 -16.95
C THR A 167 -2.54 -5.55 -17.08
N LEU A 168 -3.35 -4.56 -17.47
CA LEU A 168 -4.79 -4.77 -17.71
C LEU A 168 -5.03 -5.72 -18.88
N GLU A 169 -4.32 -5.55 -20.00
CA GLU A 169 -4.42 -6.41 -21.17
C GLU A 169 -4.02 -7.86 -20.86
N LYS A 170 -2.98 -8.06 -20.06
CA LYS A 170 -2.59 -9.40 -19.58
C LYS A 170 -3.65 -10.00 -18.64
N LEU A 171 -4.21 -9.23 -17.73
CA LEU A 171 -5.33 -9.70 -16.89
C LEU A 171 -6.51 -10.15 -17.76
N ILE A 172 -6.85 -9.40 -18.79
CA ILE A 172 -7.91 -9.76 -19.76
C ILE A 172 -7.55 -11.08 -20.47
N ALA A 173 -6.30 -11.23 -20.93
CA ALA A 173 -5.83 -12.44 -21.59
C ALA A 173 -5.88 -13.69 -20.70
N HIS A 174 -5.84 -13.50 -19.38
CA HIS A 174 -5.96 -14.54 -18.35
C HIS A 174 -7.38 -14.63 -17.73
N ASP A 175 -8.43 -14.27 -18.48
CA ASP A 175 -9.83 -14.29 -18.02
C ASP A 175 -10.08 -13.47 -16.74
N GLY A 176 -9.31 -12.43 -16.50
CA GLY A 176 -9.37 -11.61 -15.29
C GLY A 176 -8.94 -12.36 -14.03
N LYS A 177 -8.07 -13.35 -14.12
CA LYS A 177 -7.63 -14.17 -12.98
C LYS A 177 -6.18 -13.89 -12.64
N ALA A 178 -5.88 -13.71 -11.35
CA ALA A 178 -4.53 -13.47 -10.87
C ALA A 178 -4.23 -14.16 -9.54
N VAL A 179 -2.93 -14.43 -9.32
CA VAL A 179 -2.36 -14.74 -8.00
C VAL A 179 -1.77 -13.45 -7.45
N ALA A 180 -2.30 -12.96 -6.35
CA ALA A 180 -1.83 -11.73 -5.72
C ALA A 180 -0.72 -12.00 -4.70
N VAL A 181 0.31 -11.15 -4.69
CA VAL A 181 1.36 -11.15 -3.66
C VAL A 181 1.18 -9.92 -2.78
N GLY A 182 0.72 -10.15 -1.56
CA GLY A 182 0.41 -9.12 -0.56
C GLY A 182 -1.01 -8.59 -0.62
N THR A 183 -1.52 -8.21 0.54
CA THR A 183 -2.90 -7.73 0.73
C THR A 183 -3.19 -6.42 0.00
N THR A 184 -2.19 -5.56 -0.17
CA THR A 184 -2.33 -4.31 -0.94
C THR A 184 -2.52 -4.62 -2.43
N SER A 185 -1.80 -5.60 -2.99
CA SER A 185 -2.03 -6.08 -4.36
C SER A 185 -3.43 -6.68 -4.52
N VAL A 186 -3.91 -7.42 -3.53
CA VAL A 186 -5.29 -7.93 -3.51
C VAL A 186 -6.29 -6.79 -3.60
N ARG A 187 -6.16 -5.78 -2.74
CA ARG A 187 -7.06 -4.62 -2.73
C ARG A 187 -7.04 -3.87 -4.06
N THR A 188 -5.86 -3.70 -4.65
CA THR A 188 -5.73 -3.07 -5.97
C THR A 188 -6.46 -3.87 -7.04
N LEU A 189 -6.18 -5.16 -7.16
CA LEU A 189 -6.80 -6.03 -8.18
C LEU A 189 -8.32 -6.06 -8.05
N GLU A 190 -8.84 -6.24 -6.84
CA GLU A 190 -10.29 -6.23 -6.61
C GLU A 190 -10.90 -4.85 -6.90
N SER A 191 -10.18 -3.76 -6.62
CA SER A 191 -10.61 -2.40 -6.98
C SER A 191 -10.75 -2.20 -8.48
N LEU A 192 -9.89 -2.81 -9.31
CA LEU A 192 -10.02 -2.73 -10.77
C LEU A 192 -11.39 -3.23 -11.25
N TYR A 193 -11.92 -4.30 -10.65
CA TYR A 193 -13.25 -4.77 -10.98
C TYR A 193 -14.31 -3.69 -10.71
N HIS A 194 -14.27 -3.06 -9.53
CA HIS A 194 -15.25 -2.05 -9.15
C HIS A 194 -15.12 -0.77 -9.99
N ILE A 195 -13.90 -0.37 -10.36
CA ILE A 195 -13.64 0.75 -11.28
C ILE A 195 -14.25 0.45 -12.65
N GLY A 196 -14.00 -0.74 -13.18
CA GLY A 196 -14.57 -1.16 -14.47
C GLY A 196 -16.09 -1.22 -14.44
N ALA A 197 -16.68 -1.71 -13.36
CA ALA A 197 -18.13 -1.72 -13.17
C ALA A 197 -18.71 -0.29 -13.09
N THR A 198 -17.99 0.65 -12.46
CA THR A 198 -18.37 2.07 -12.46
C THR A 198 -18.37 2.63 -13.88
N LEU A 199 -17.33 2.36 -14.68
CA LEU A 199 -17.21 2.80 -16.07
C LEU A 199 -18.26 2.20 -17.00
N LEU A 200 -18.68 0.94 -16.77
CA LEU A 200 -19.77 0.32 -17.51
C LEU A 200 -21.11 0.99 -17.24
N ASN A 201 -21.33 1.42 -15.98
CA ASN A 201 -22.56 2.13 -15.61
C ASN A 201 -22.54 3.62 -15.97
N ASN A 202 -21.37 4.25 -15.98
CA ASN A 202 -21.15 5.64 -16.35
C ASN A 202 -19.90 5.77 -17.22
N PRO A 203 -20.01 5.64 -18.56
CA PRO A 203 -18.87 5.78 -19.46
C PRO A 203 -18.18 7.15 -19.42
N GLU A 204 -18.86 8.19 -18.97
CA GLU A 204 -18.34 9.57 -18.84
C GLU A 204 -17.81 9.87 -17.43
N ALA A 205 -17.58 8.84 -16.60
CA ALA A 205 -17.01 8.98 -15.27
C ALA A 205 -15.68 9.73 -15.32
N THR A 206 -15.51 10.67 -14.40
CA THR A 206 -14.28 11.44 -14.23
C THR A 206 -13.24 10.65 -13.41
N GLU A 207 -12.01 11.13 -13.34
CA GLU A 207 -10.97 10.51 -12.50
C GLU A 207 -11.39 10.42 -11.03
N GLU A 208 -12.13 11.41 -10.51
CA GLU A 208 -12.66 11.43 -9.15
C GLU A 208 -13.69 10.32 -8.91
N ASP A 209 -14.51 10.00 -9.92
CA ASP A 209 -15.53 8.95 -9.85
C ASP A 209 -14.91 7.54 -9.84
N LEU A 210 -13.63 7.40 -10.21
CA LEU A 210 -12.92 6.12 -10.22
C LEU A 210 -12.31 5.76 -8.85
N HIS A 211 -12.41 6.63 -7.87
CA HIS A 211 -12.06 6.30 -6.50
C HIS A 211 -12.98 5.22 -5.95
N VAL A 212 -12.40 4.12 -5.43
CA VAL A 212 -13.20 3.05 -4.84
C VAL A 212 -13.40 3.33 -3.35
N HIS A 213 -14.64 3.66 -3.00
CA HIS A 213 -15.03 3.91 -1.61
C HIS A 213 -15.03 2.63 -0.76
N GLN A 214 -14.90 2.80 0.55
CA GLN A 214 -14.72 1.70 1.50
C GLN A 214 -15.78 0.60 1.38
N TRP A 215 -17.06 0.97 1.31
CA TRP A 215 -18.20 0.06 1.31
C TRP A 215 -18.84 -0.14 -0.07
N GLN A 216 -18.29 0.48 -1.11
CA GLN A 216 -18.81 0.40 -2.48
C GLN A 216 -19.11 -1.02 -2.97
N PRO A 217 -18.25 -2.05 -2.70
CA PRO A 217 -18.54 -3.41 -3.15
C PRO A 217 -19.85 -3.99 -2.64
N TYR A 218 -20.20 -3.66 -1.42
CA TYR A 218 -21.40 -4.18 -0.74
C TYR A 218 -22.66 -3.42 -1.17
N GLU A 219 -22.54 -2.15 -1.48
CA GLU A 219 -23.62 -1.31 -1.99
C GLU A 219 -23.98 -1.68 -3.43
N MET A 220 -22.99 -1.95 -4.27
CA MET A 220 -23.18 -2.36 -5.66
C MET A 220 -23.85 -3.73 -5.78
N SER A 221 -23.43 -4.68 -4.97
CA SER A 221 -24.00 -6.05 -4.97
C SER A 221 -25.50 -6.07 -4.69
N ALA A 222 -26.00 -5.07 -3.97
CA ALA A 222 -27.42 -4.96 -3.62
C ALA A 222 -28.28 -4.34 -4.73
N LYS A 223 -27.70 -3.66 -5.72
CA LYS A 223 -28.42 -2.74 -6.64
C LYS A 223 -28.36 -3.12 -8.12
N ALA A 224 -27.40 -3.91 -8.60
CA ALA A 224 -27.18 -4.16 -10.03
C ALA A 224 -26.70 -5.56 -10.34
N ALA A 225 -26.92 -6.01 -11.59
CA ALA A 225 -26.26 -7.20 -12.12
C ALA A 225 -24.73 -6.97 -12.09
N THR A 226 -23.99 -7.93 -11.54
CA THR A 226 -22.53 -7.88 -11.51
C THR A 226 -22.00 -8.18 -12.91
N PRO A 227 -21.30 -7.25 -13.59
CA PRO A 227 -20.77 -7.49 -14.91
C PRO A 227 -19.68 -8.57 -14.88
N PRO A 228 -19.42 -9.28 -16.01
CA PRO A 228 -18.28 -10.15 -16.15
C PRO A 228 -16.96 -9.40 -15.91
N VAL A 229 -15.99 -10.05 -15.28
CA VAL A 229 -14.70 -9.44 -14.92
C VAL A 229 -13.99 -8.90 -16.16
N VAL A 230 -13.98 -9.66 -17.25
CA VAL A 230 -13.31 -9.25 -18.50
C VAL A 230 -13.93 -7.98 -19.07
N GLU A 231 -15.27 -7.87 -19.05
CA GLU A 231 -15.97 -6.66 -19.54
C GLU A 231 -15.62 -5.45 -18.66
N ALA A 232 -15.55 -5.61 -17.34
CA ALA A 232 -15.13 -4.55 -16.43
C ALA A 232 -13.70 -4.08 -16.73
N LEU A 233 -12.75 -5.01 -16.93
CA LEU A 233 -11.37 -4.67 -17.28
C LEU A 233 -11.27 -4.01 -18.66
N GLN A 234 -12.06 -4.47 -19.64
CA GLN A 234 -12.13 -3.84 -20.96
C GLN A 234 -12.66 -2.41 -20.92
N ALA A 235 -13.61 -2.11 -20.03
CA ALA A 235 -14.11 -0.75 -19.81
C ALA A 235 -12.99 0.19 -19.32
N ILE A 236 -12.07 -0.30 -18.47
CA ILE A 236 -10.89 0.48 -18.04
C ILE A 236 -9.96 0.74 -19.24
N VAL A 237 -9.67 -0.28 -20.05
CA VAL A 237 -8.83 -0.10 -21.25
C VAL A 237 -9.46 0.91 -22.20
N ALA A 238 -10.77 0.84 -22.44
CA ALA A 238 -11.49 1.81 -23.27
C ALA A 238 -11.46 3.23 -22.68
N TYR A 239 -11.49 3.37 -21.35
CA TYR A 239 -11.28 4.65 -20.67
C TYR A 239 -9.88 5.21 -20.93
N LEU A 240 -8.83 4.38 -20.79
CA LEU A 240 -7.45 4.77 -21.07
C LEU A 240 -7.28 5.21 -22.53
N ASP A 241 -7.90 4.50 -23.50
CA ASP A 241 -7.87 4.85 -24.92
C ASP A 241 -8.47 6.24 -25.17
N ARG A 242 -9.65 6.50 -24.63
CA ARG A 242 -10.33 7.79 -24.80
C ARG A 242 -9.51 8.96 -24.28
N HIS A 243 -8.76 8.75 -23.19
CA HIS A 243 -7.95 9.78 -22.56
C HIS A 243 -6.47 9.76 -22.98
N SER A 244 -6.09 8.88 -23.92
CA SER A 244 -4.70 8.70 -24.36
C SER A 244 -3.72 8.45 -23.20
N MET A 245 -4.13 7.58 -22.27
CA MET A 245 -3.38 7.25 -21.05
C MET A 245 -2.73 5.86 -21.17
N GLU A 246 -1.48 5.74 -20.70
CA GLU A 246 -0.73 4.47 -20.66
C GLU A 246 -0.92 3.69 -19.36
N ALA A 247 -1.50 4.33 -18.34
CA ALA A 247 -1.78 3.71 -17.06
C ALA A 247 -3.01 4.35 -16.41
N LEU A 248 -3.72 3.53 -15.64
CA LEU A 248 -4.77 3.99 -14.74
C LEU A 248 -4.13 4.53 -13.47
N HIS A 249 -4.42 5.77 -13.12
CA HIS A 249 -4.05 6.39 -11.85
C HIS A 249 -5.31 6.70 -11.08
N THR A 250 -5.47 6.15 -9.90
CA THR A 250 -6.63 6.39 -9.03
C THR A 250 -6.30 6.00 -7.59
N SER A 251 -7.33 5.87 -6.76
CA SER A 251 -7.15 5.49 -5.36
C SER A 251 -8.25 4.55 -4.88
N THR A 252 -7.98 3.86 -3.79
CA THR A 252 -8.92 2.94 -3.17
C THR A 252 -8.91 3.03 -1.64
N GLN A 253 -10.09 2.93 -1.07
CA GLN A 253 -10.32 2.69 0.36
C GLN A 253 -11.00 1.33 0.60
N ILE A 254 -11.09 0.48 -0.43
CA ILE A 254 -11.84 -0.78 -0.36
C ILE A 254 -11.55 -1.55 0.93
N ILE A 255 -12.60 -1.96 1.63
CA ILE A 255 -12.53 -2.95 2.71
C ILE A 255 -13.00 -4.30 2.16
N ILE A 256 -12.24 -5.35 2.45
CA ILE A 256 -12.61 -6.72 2.10
C ILE A 256 -12.84 -7.46 3.41
N ALA A 257 -14.06 -7.92 3.62
CA ALA A 257 -14.51 -8.56 4.86
C ALA A 257 -15.36 -9.81 4.53
N PRO A 258 -15.62 -10.68 5.49
CA PRO A 258 -16.47 -11.84 5.29
C PRO A 258 -17.78 -11.49 4.59
N GLY A 259 -18.14 -12.26 3.55
CA GLY A 259 -19.26 -11.98 2.64
C GLY A 259 -18.84 -11.31 1.33
N TYR A 260 -17.59 -10.85 1.19
CA TYR A 260 -17.06 -10.38 -0.09
C TYR A 260 -16.78 -11.54 -1.04
N GLU A 261 -17.24 -11.44 -2.28
CA GLU A 261 -16.94 -12.38 -3.34
C GLU A 261 -15.78 -11.88 -4.21
N TYR A 262 -14.65 -12.57 -4.15
CA TYR A 262 -13.46 -12.23 -4.94
C TYR A 262 -13.70 -12.37 -6.44
N LYS A 263 -13.40 -11.35 -7.19
CA LYS A 263 -13.60 -11.26 -8.64
C LYS A 263 -12.35 -11.68 -9.42
N ILE A 264 -11.22 -11.03 -9.15
CA ILE A 264 -9.97 -11.19 -9.89
C ILE A 264 -8.99 -12.15 -9.19
N VAL A 265 -8.84 -12.03 -7.87
CA VAL A 265 -7.85 -12.80 -7.11
C VAL A 265 -8.34 -14.24 -6.91
N LYS A 266 -7.56 -15.21 -7.41
CA LYS A 266 -7.88 -16.65 -7.30
C LYS A 266 -6.92 -17.43 -6.39
N ALA A 267 -5.79 -16.84 -6.07
CA ALA A 267 -4.88 -17.29 -5.02
C ALA A 267 -4.13 -16.07 -4.47
N MET A 268 -3.65 -16.15 -3.24
CA MET A 268 -2.83 -15.08 -2.68
C MET A 268 -1.65 -15.62 -1.87
N VAL A 269 -0.53 -14.92 -1.98
CA VAL A 269 0.62 -15.07 -1.08
C VAL A 269 0.57 -13.95 -0.07
N THR A 270 0.51 -14.27 1.22
CA THR A 270 0.43 -13.27 2.28
C THR A 270 1.11 -13.74 3.56
N ASN A 271 1.50 -12.81 4.43
CA ASN A 271 2.01 -13.09 5.77
C ASN A 271 0.86 -13.54 6.69
N PHE A 272 1.19 -14.09 7.85
CA PHE A 272 0.23 -14.29 8.93
C PHE A 272 -0.02 -12.97 9.66
N HIS A 273 -1.26 -12.54 9.73
CA HIS A 273 -1.67 -11.24 10.26
C HIS A 273 -2.12 -11.31 11.72
N GLN A 274 -2.11 -10.16 12.40
CA GLN A 274 -2.61 -10.05 13.78
C GLN A 274 -4.13 -10.23 13.84
N PRO A 275 -4.65 -10.78 14.95
CA PRO A 275 -6.08 -10.69 15.27
C PRO A 275 -6.56 -9.23 15.28
N GLN A 276 -7.85 -9.02 15.06
CA GLN A 276 -8.48 -7.68 15.04
C GLN A 276 -7.81 -6.72 14.04
N SER A 277 -7.41 -7.23 12.88
CA SER A 277 -6.89 -6.42 11.78
C SER A 277 -7.77 -6.56 10.53
N THR A 278 -7.86 -5.50 9.75
CA THR A 278 -8.54 -5.52 8.44
C THR A 278 -7.89 -6.52 7.48
N LEU A 279 -6.61 -6.81 7.66
CA LEU A 279 -5.88 -7.80 6.86
C LEU A 279 -6.36 -9.22 7.15
N LEU A 280 -6.70 -9.54 8.42
CA LEU A 280 -7.26 -10.84 8.76
C LEU A 280 -8.71 -10.97 8.28
N LEU A 281 -9.47 -9.87 8.22
CA LEU A 281 -10.82 -9.88 7.62
C LEU A 281 -10.76 -10.24 6.13
N LEU A 282 -9.80 -9.65 5.40
CA LEU A 282 -9.53 -9.96 3.99
C LEU A 282 -9.20 -11.44 3.80
N VAL A 283 -8.28 -11.99 4.61
CA VAL A 283 -7.95 -13.42 4.58
C VAL A 283 -9.17 -14.28 4.91
N SER A 284 -9.93 -13.92 5.95
CA SER A 284 -11.14 -14.64 6.35
C SER A 284 -12.18 -14.71 5.23
N ALA A 285 -12.38 -13.58 4.52
CA ALA A 285 -13.25 -13.55 3.35
C ALA A 285 -12.76 -14.51 2.24
N PHE A 286 -11.43 -14.53 2.01
CA PHE A 286 -10.83 -15.34 0.94
C PHE A 286 -10.94 -16.83 1.19
N VAL A 287 -10.77 -17.28 2.43
CA VAL A 287 -10.85 -18.71 2.81
C VAL A 287 -12.22 -19.10 3.39
N HIS A 288 -13.27 -18.33 3.08
CA HIS A 288 -14.66 -18.61 3.49
C HIS A 288 -14.84 -18.89 4.99
N GLY A 289 -14.05 -18.19 5.83
CA GLY A 289 -14.11 -18.32 7.29
C GLY A 289 -13.14 -19.35 7.89
N ASP A 290 -12.46 -20.18 7.11
CA ASP A 290 -11.54 -21.23 7.59
C ASP A 290 -10.18 -20.71 8.11
N TRP A 291 -10.02 -19.38 8.25
CA TRP A 291 -8.78 -18.77 8.70
C TRP A 291 -8.29 -19.29 10.07
N GLN A 292 -9.20 -19.57 11.01
CA GLN A 292 -8.83 -20.10 12.33
C GLN A 292 -8.15 -21.45 12.24
N LYS A 293 -8.61 -22.31 11.34
CA LYS A 293 -8.02 -23.64 11.11
C LYS A 293 -6.58 -23.51 10.59
N ILE A 294 -6.37 -22.59 9.62
CA ILE A 294 -5.06 -22.29 9.05
C ILE A 294 -4.11 -21.73 10.12
N TYR A 295 -4.59 -20.78 10.91
CA TYR A 295 -3.79 -20.12 11.95
C TYR A 295 -3.46 -21.04 13.13
N ASN A 296 -4.41 -21.89 13.54
CA ASN A 296 -4.15 -22.90 14.58
C ASN A 296 -3.11 -23.92 14.11
N TYR A 297 -3.14 -24.32 12.84
CA TYR A 297 -2.11 -25.18 12.27
C TYR A 297 -0.74 -24.48 12.31
N ALA A 298 -0.66 -23.24 11.87
CA ALA A 298 0.57 -22.47 11.88
C ALA A 298 1.16 -22.33 13.29
N LEU A 299 0.31 -22.00 14.28
CA LEU A 299 0.73 -21.90 15.68
C LEU A 299 1.22 -23.23 16.27
N ALA A 300 0.59 -24.34 15.88
CA ALA A 300 0.99 -25.67 16.35
C ALA A 300 2.29 -26.20 15.68
N HIS A 301 2.78 -25.56 14.61
CA HIS A 301 3.95 -25.98 13.84
C HIS A 301 5.05 -24.90 13.80
N ASP A 302 5.12 -24.04 14.81
CA ASP A 302 6.18 -23.05 15.01
C ASP A 302 6.35 -22.04 13.86
N PHE A 303 5.29 -21.76 13.09
CA PHE A 303 5.32 -20.70 12.09
C PHE A 303 5.44 -19.34 12.77
N ARG A 304 6.26 -18.49 12.19
CA ARG A 304 6.47 -17.12 12.64
C ARG A 304 5.45 -16.21 11.95
N PHE A 305 4.94 -15.25 12.69
CA PHE A 305 3.90 -14.34 12.23
C PHE A 305 4.46 -12.97 11.85
N LEU A 306 3.66 -12.18 11.14
CA LEU A 306 3.91 -10.81 10.74
C LEU A 306 5.00 -10.66 9.66
N SER A 307 5.54 -9.44 9.49
CA SER A 307 6.36 -9.05 8.34
C SER A 307 7.67 -9.82 8.17
N TYR A 308 8.32 -10.19 9.27
CA TYR A 308 9.55 -11.02 9.28
C TYR A 308 9.26 -12.49 9.56
N GLY A 309 8.01 -12.86 9.57
CA GLY A 309 7.56 -14.23 9.78
C GLY A 309 7.55 -15.05 8.49
N ASP A 310 6.80 -16.12 8.55
CA ASP A 310 6.57 -17.01 7.41
C ASP A 310 5.38 -16.48 6.56
N SER A 311 5.25 -16.98 5.34
CA SER A 311 4.14 -16.66 4.46
C SER A 311 3.29 -17.87 4.17
N SER A 312 2.07 -17.63 3.73
CA SER A 312 1.13 -18.65 3.25
C SER A 312 0.77 -18.40 1.79
N LEU A 313 0.66 -19.47 1.02
CA LEU A 313 -0.05 -19.48 -0.27
C LEU A 313 -1.46 -20.01 0.00
N LEU A 314 -2.43 -19.12 -0.12
CA LEU A 314 -3.84 -19.44 0.07
C LEU A 314 -4.49 -19.70 -1.29
N ILE A 315 -5.19 -20.84 -1.40
CA ILE A 315 -5.99 -21.25 -2.56
C ILE A 315 -7.33 -21.71 -1.98
N PRO A 316 -8.45 -21.01 -2.25
CA PRO A 316 -9.74 -21.30 -1.67
C PRO A 316 -10.36 -22.60 -2.21
#